data_f817b67f3116c91afaa17fa375330caa
#
_entry.id   f817b67f3116c91afaa17fa375330caa
#
_cell.length_a   1.000
_cell.length_b   1.000
_cell.length_c   1.000
_cell.angle_alpha   90.00
_cell.angle_beta   90.00
_cell.angle_gamma   90.00
#
_symmetry.space_group_name_H-M   'P 1'
#
loop_
_entity.id
_entity.type
_entity.pdbx_description
1 polymer ?
#
loop_
_entity_poly.entity_id
_entity_poly.type
_entity_poly.pdbx_seq_one_letter_code
_entity_poly.pdbx_strand_id
1 'polypeptide(L)'
;MKKTYHLCLSAGDEVMFRDLEDYNRGFNCLALALYKTDSTGLVESFMSTHNHQLSQTSDPVGLMYHFRLAYSMYFNRKYHRQGKLGEDTHFTMEVVGYNHTLAALSYVLRNALHHGVAPLPYAYPHCSANAIFMSEMGKAPCNKLLDKRHYRQFVGKTAEYPDRYKMNENGVFLRESVLDIPQVESLFVTPRAFNWYMTRKSSEEWEAEQQKDKNGRPSINVTCIEDGVKTDTTDKLLFYESGKANYRKPSDIDICTEIDRNILPQYGKPSVYLLSRQEKQKIAEYLYKALHLPEDQIMRCLAM
;
A
#
# COMPACT_ATOMS: atom_id res chain seq x y z
N MET A 1 -16.19 -18.02 12.20
CA MET A 1 -16.07 -18.26 10.73
C MET A 1 -15.38 -17.05 10.13
N LYS A 2 -14.34 -17.22 9.30
CA LYS A 2 -13.67 -16.10 8.63
C LYS A 2 -14.59 -15.53 7.54
N LYS A 3 -14.62 -14.21 7.43
CA LYS A 3 -15.29 -13.47 6.35
C LYS A 3 -14.27 -12.64 5.60
N THR A 4 -14.58 -12.25 4.39
CA THR A 4 -13.72 -11.39 3.58
C THR A 4 -13.98 -9.93 3.90
N TYR A 5 -12.90 -9.18 4.18
CA TYR A 5 -12.96 -7.74 4.44
C TYR A 5 -11.99 -6.98 3.56
N HIS A 6 -12.45 -5.84 3.05
CA HIS A 6 -11.58 -4.79 2.55
C HIS A 6 -11.22 -3.88 3.72
N LEU A 7 -9.94 -3.74 3.97
CA LEU A 7 -9.37 -3.00 5.08
C LEU A 7 -8.40 -1.95 4.54
N CYS A 8 -8.40 -0.75 5.15
CA CYS A 8 -7.45 0.29 4.81
C CYS A 8 -7.00 1.03 6.07
N LEU A 9 -5.70 1.28 6.17
CA LEU A 9 -5.09 2.20 7.12
C LEU A 9 -4.63 3.43 6.35
N SER A 10 -5.12 4.61 6.73
CA SER A 10 -4.72 5.89 6.15
C SER A 10 -4.03 6.76 7.21
N ALA A 11 -3.04 7.53 6.78
CA ALA A 11 -2.43 8.57 7.59
C ALA A 11 -3.04 9.96 7.31
N GLY A 12 -4.02 10.06 6.41
CA GLY A 12 -4.59 11.33 6.00
C GLY A 12 -3.55 12.21 5.33
N ASP A 13 -3.14 13.27 6.01
CA ASP A 13 -2.23 14.28 5.47
C ASP A 13 -0.74 14.00 5.75
N GLU A 14 -0.38 12.77 6.13
CA GLU A 14 1.00 12.40 6.48
C GLU A 14 1.50 11.27 5.57
N VAL A 15 2.76 11.36 5.12
CA VAL A 15 3.44 10.25 4.44
C VAL A 15 3.85 9.20 5.46
N MET A 16 3.24 8.03 5.39
CA MET A 16 3.56 6.91 6.28
C MET A 16 4.57 5.91 5.70
N PHE A 17 4.85 5.98 4.40
CA PHE A 17 5.89 5.18 3.73
C PHE A 17 6.84 6.14 3.02
N ARG A 18 7.88 6.61 3.72
CA ARG A 18 8.79 7.67 3.26
C ARG A 18 9.92 7.14 2.36
N ASP A 19 10.30 5.88 2.53
CA ASP A 19 11.32 5.22 1.73
C ASP A 19 11.02 3.73 1.51
N LEU A 20 11.85 3.06 0.70
CA LEU A 20 11.70 1.64 0.40
C LEU A 20 11.70 0.74 1.63
N GLU A 21 12.47 1.09 2.66
CA GLU A 21 12.52 0.31 3.91
C GLU A 21 11.16 0.35 4.61
N ASP A 22 10.48 1.49 4.59
CA ASP A 22 9.15 1.66 5.18
C ASP A 22 8.12 0.76 4.50
N TYR A 23 8.10 0.72 3.17
CA TYR A 23 7.23 -0.20 2.43
C TYR A 23 7.53 -1.67 2.74
N ASN A 24 8.80 -2.03 2.77
CA ASN A 24 9.24 -3.39 3.10
C ASN A 24 8.81 -3.77 4.51
N ARG A 25 9.00 -2.87 5.45
CA ARG A 25 8.60 -3.08 6.86
C ARG A 25 7.08 -3.09 7.00
N GLY A 26 6.36 -2.25 6.27
CA GLY A 26 4.91 -2.24 6.23
C GLY A 26 4.35 -3.61 5.84
N PHE A 27 4.83 -4.17 4.72
CA PHE A 27 4.39 -5.51 4.30
C PHE A 27 4.79 -6.60 5.31
N ASN A 28 5.99 -6.56 5.88
CA ASN A 28 6.39 -7.51 6.91
C ASN A 28 5.50 -7.42 8.17
N CYS A 29 5.14 -6.20 8.60
CA CYS A 29 4.21 -6.01 9.73
C CYS A 29 2.82 -6.56 9.41
N LEU A 30 2.33 -6.37 8.19
CA LEU A 30 1.06 -6.96 7.75
C LEU A 30 1.13 -8.50 7.77
N ALA A 31 2.19 -9.09 7.23
CA ALA A 31 2.40 -10.54 7.21
C ALA A 31 2.38 -11.14 8.62
N LEU A 32 3.05 -10.49 9.57
CA LEU A 32 3.04 -10.91 10.98
C LEU A 32 1.67 -10.75 11.64
N ALA A 33 0.95 -9.67 11.33
CA ALA A 33 -0.40 -9.44 11.84
C ALA A 33 -1.39 -10.50 11.32
N LEU A 34 -1.31 -10.86 10.03
CA LEU A 34 -2.10 -11.93 9.43
C LEU A 34 -1.88 -13.26 10.15
N TYR A 35 -0.62 -13.61 10.41
CA TYR A 35 -0.31 -14.84 11.14
C TYR A 35 -0.83 -14.80 12.57
N LYS A 36 -0.57 -13.70 13.29
CA LYS A 36 -0.96 -13.54 14.70
C LYS A 36 -2.47 -13.61 14.92
N THR A 37 -3.28 -13.17 13.96
CA THR A 37 -4.75 -13.17 14.05
C THR A 37 -5.40 -14.34 13.33
N ASP A 38 -4.60 -15.34 12.95
CA ASP A 38 -5.09 -16.47 12.14
C ASP A 38 -5.90 -15.98 10.92
N SER A 39 -5.43 -14.93 10.26
CA SER A 39 -6.07 -14.34 9.07
C SER A 39 -5.38 -14.79 7.80
N THR A 40 -6.12 -14.78 6.68
CA THR A 40 -5.61 -15.12 5.36
C THR A 40 -5.61 -13.83 4.52
N GLY A 41 -4.43 -13.35 4.12
CA GLY A 41 -4.31 -12.23 3.18
C GLY A 41 -4.58 -12.71 1.76
N LEU A 42 -5.34 -11.96 1.00
CA LEU A 42 -5.61 -12.22 -0.43
C LEU A 42 -4.77 -11.31 -1.31
N VAL A 43 -4.95 -10.00 -1.21
CA VAL A 43 -4.19 -8.99 -1.95
C VAL A 43 -3.89 -7.79 -1.07
N GLU A 44 -2.88 -6.99 -1.48
CA GLU A 44 -2.53 -5.72 -0.84
C GLU A 44 -1.94 -4.73 -1.83
N SER A 45 -2.00 -3.45 -1.47
CA SER A 45 -1.32 -2.34 -2.13
C SER A 45 -0.97 -1.27 -1.12
N PHE A 46 0.28 -0.84 -1.10
CA PHE A 46 0.79 0.21 -0.22
C PHE A 46 1.05 1.47 -1.04
N MET A 47 0.38 2.56 -0.68
CA MET A 47 0.63 3.90 -1.23
C MET A 47 1.42 4.73 -0.22
N SER A 48 1.90 5.90 -0.57
CA SER A 48 2.72 6.75 0.33
C SER A 48 2.01 7.11 1.64
N THR A 49 0.69 7.30 1.61
CA THR A 49 -0.11 7.76 2.76
C THR A 49 -1.06 6.71 3.32
N HIS A 50 -1.25 5.59 2.66
CA HIS A 50 -2.21 4.57 3.07
C HIS A 50 -1.86 3.18 2.50
N ASN A 51 -2.51 2.15 3.05
CA ASN A 51 -2.51 0.83 2.43
C ASN A 51 -3.93 0.29 2.29
N HIS A 52 -4.19 -0.41 1.21
CA HIS A 52 -5.37 -1.25 1.04
C HIS A 52 -4.99 -2.72 1.12
N GLN A 53 -5.87 -3.52 1.72
CA GLN A 53 -5.74 -4.98 1.73
C GLN A 53 -7.11 -5.65 1.69
N LEU A 54 -7.17 -6.81 1.06
CA LEU A 54 -8.31 -7.72 1.13
C LEU A 54 -7.88 -8.96 1.90
N SER A 55 -8.58 -9.28 2.99
CA SER A 55 -8.21 -10.37 3.88
C SER A 55 -9.42 -11.13 4.38
N GLN A 56 -9.25 -12.42 4.61
CA GLN A 56 -10.25 -13.27 5.28
C GLN A 56 -9.89 -13.39 6.76
N THR A 57 -10.76 -12.92 7.63
CA THR A 57 -10.54 -12.90 9.06
C THR A 57 -11.83 -13.06 9.84
N SER A 58 -11.75 -13.56 11.06
CA SER A 58 -12.81 -13.50 12.06
C SER A 58 -12.70 -12.28 12.99
N ASP A 59 -11.55 -11.57 12.93
CA ASP A 59 -11.25 -10.41 13.76
C ASP A 59 -10.57 -9.30 12.93
N PRO A 60 -11.33 -8.53 12.13
CA PRO A 60 -10.77 -7.45 11.33
C PRO A 60 -10.18 -6.32 12.19
N VAL A 61 -10.74 -6.08 13.37
CA VAL A 61 -10.23 -5.04 14.30
C VAL A 61 -8.89 -5.45 14.88
N GLY A 62 -8.74 -6.68 15.34
CA GLY A 62 -7.49 -7.21 15.87
C GLY A 62 -6.40 -7.26 14.80
N LEU A 63 -6.73 -7.66 13.56
CA LEU A 63 -5.79 -7.66 12.45
C LEU A 63 -5.22 -6.25 12.21
N MET A 64 -6.09 -5.25 12.07
CA MET A 64 -5.67 -3.87 11.84
C MET A 64 -4.94 -3.27 13.04
N TYR A 65 -5.36 -3.60 14.27
CA TYR A 65 -4.66 -3.20 15.48
C TYR A 65 -3.21 -3.70 15.50
N HIS A 66 -3.00 -4.99 15.27
CA HIS A 66 -1.66 -5.58 15.29
C HIS A 66 -0.77 -5.06 14.16
N PHE A 67 -1.31 -4.90 12.96
CA PHE A 67 -0.60 -4.29 11.85
C PHE A 67 -0.16 -2.87 12.18
N ARG A 68 -1.10 -2.01 12.55
CA ARG A 68 -0.81 -0.61 12.87
C ARG A 68 0.15 -0.46 14.06
N LEU A 69 -0.06 -1.22 15.12
CA LEU A 69 0.82 -1.17 16.30
C LEU A 69 2.27 -1.48 15.94
N ALA A 70 2.49 -2.60 15.24
CA ALA A 70 3.83 -3.01 14.86
C ALA A 70 4.51 -2.00 13.93
N TYR A 71 3.76 -1.49 12.94
CA TYR A 71 4.28 -0.50 12.01
C TYR A 71 4.54 0.85 12.66
N SER A 72 3.62 1.35 13.50
CA SER A 72 3.81 2.60 14.25
C SER A 72 5.03 2.55 15.17
N MET A 73 5.26 1.44 15.85
CA MET A 73 6.45 1.27 16.71
C MET A 73 7.76 1.36 15.90
N TYR A 74 7.79 0.76 14.71
CA TYR A 74 8.93 0.88 13.81
C TYR A 74 9.10 2.32 13.31
N PHE A 75 8.06 2.91 12.76
CA PHE A 75 8.07 4.24 12.18
C PHE A 75 8.47 5.31 13.21
N ASN A 76 7.85 5.27 14.39
CA ASN A 76 8.15 6.19 15.47
C ASN A 76 9.62 6.09 15.95
N ARG A 77 10.17 4.88 16.01
CA ARG A 77 11.60 4.68 16.34
C ARG A 77 12.52 5.24 15.25
N LYS A 78 12.23 4.93 13.98
CA LYS A 78 13.05 5.36 12.83
C LYS A 78 13.10 6.87 12.69
N TYR A 79 11.95 7.52 12.83
CA TYR A 79 11.78 8.95 12.59
C TYR A 79 11.73 9.81 13.86
N HIS A 80 12.02 9.24 15.03
CA HIS A 80 11.92 9.95 16.31
C HIS A 80 10.55 10.61 16.53
N ARG A 81 9.50 10.00 16.01
CA ARG A 81 8.11 10.43 16.11
C ARG A 81 7.46 9.84 17.36
N GLN A 82 6.44 10.49 17.88
CA GLN A 82 5.65 9.99 19.00
C GLN A 82 4.17 9.89 18.62
N GLY A 83 3.46 9.05 19.34
CA GLY A 83 2.03 8.88 19.17
C GLY A 83 1.64 7.84 18.11
N LYS A 84 0.36 7.75 17.86
CA LYS A 84 -0.27 6.85 16.92
C LYS A 84 0.02 7.30 15.48
N LEU A 85 0.32 6.37 14.61
CA LEU A 85 0.43 6.62 13.17
C LEU A 85 -0.90 6.30 12.51
N GLY A 86 -1.33 7.19 11.63
CA GLY A 86 -2.58 7.07 10.90
C GLY A 86 -3.80 7.59 11.65
N GLU A 87 -4.92 7.61 10.97
CA GLU A 87 -6.21 8.08 11.48
C GLU A 87 -6.72 7.24 12.66
N ASP A 88 -7.65 7.80 13.42
CA ASP A 88 -8.19 7.14 14.62
C ASP A 88 -8.92 5.85 14.31
N THR A 89 -9.65 5.86 13.22
CA THR A 89 -10.37 4.70 12.70
C THR A 89 -9.72 4.19 11.41
N HIS A 90 -9.68 2.89 11.23
CA HIS A 90 -9.35 2.27 9.95
C HIS A 90 -10.64 1.95 9.18
N PHE A 91 -10.57 2.02 7.87
CA PHE A 91 -11.68 1.61 7.02
C PHE A 91 -11.85 0.09 7.09
N THR A 92 -13.09 -0.37 7.23
CA THR A 92 -13.45 -1.79 7.25
C THR A 92 -14.77 -2.00 6.53
N MET A 93 -14.77 -2.82 5.50
CA MET A 93 -15.97 -3.17 4.74
C MET A 93 -16.02 -4.68 4.51
N GLU A 94 -17.11 -5.33 4.91
CA GLU A 94 -17.34 -6.74 4.59
C GLU A 94 -17.62 -6.91 3.09
N VAL A 95 -16.94 -7.85 2.46
CA VAL A 95 -17.06 -8.14 1.02
C VAL A 95 -17.86 -9.42 0.87
N VAL A 96 -19.02 -9.37 0.19
CA VAL A 96 -19.96 -10.48 0.08
C VAL A 96 -20.26 -10.80 -1.37
N GLY A 97 -20.09 -12.05 -1.73
CA GLY A 97 -20.40 -12.55 -3.07
C GLY A 97 -19.28 -12.35 -4.08
N TYR A 98 -19.38 -13.11 -5.18
CA TYR A 98 -18.31 -13.22 -6.17
C TYR A 98 -17.99 -11.87 -6.87
N ASN A 99 -18.99 -11.17 -7.37
CA ASN A 99 -18.80 -9.91 -8.09
C ASN A 99 -18.20 -8.83 -7.18
N HIS A 100 -18.66 -8.75 -5.93
CA HIS A 100 -18.09 -7.83 -4.95
C HIS A 100 -16.63 -8.14 -4.66
N THR A 101 -16.30 -9.43 -4.52
CA THR A 101 -14.93 -9.87 -4.29
C THR A 101 -14.03 -9.50 -5.47
N LEU A 102 -14.45 -9.73 -6.72
CA LEU A 102 -13.68 -9.33 -7.90
C LEU A 102 -13.50 -7.81 -8.00
N ALA A 103 -14.55 -7.03 -7.65
CA ALA A 103 -14.46 -5.58 -7.60
C ALA A 103 -13.42 -5.11 -6.58
N ALA A 104 -13.49 -5.62 -5.35
CA ALA A 104 -12.57 -5.26 -4.28
C ALA A 104 -11.12 -5.69 -4.60
N LEU A 105 -10.91 -6.90 -5.14
CA LEU A 105 -9.60 -7.35 -5.62
C LEU A 105 -9.03 -6.41 -6.68
N SER A 106 -9.84 -6.09 -7.69
CA SER A 106 -9.43 -5.21 -8.78
C SER A 106 -9.11 -3.80 -8.29
N TYR A 107 -9.91 -3.26 -7.38
CA TYR A 107 -9.68 -1.96 -6.78
C TYR A 107 -8.33 -1.91 -6.04
N VAL A 108 -8.09 -2.85 -5.12
CA VAL A 108 -6.84 -2.91 -4.34
C VAL A 108 -5.62 -3.05 -5.26
N LEU A 109 -5.68 -3.96 -6.23
CA LEU A 109 -4.55 -4.23 -7.13
C LEU A 109 -4.27 -3.06 -8.09
N ARG A 110 -5.29 -2.29 -8.46
CA ARG A 110 -5.20 -1.15 -9.38
C ARG A 110 -5.01 0.18 -8.68
N ASN A 111 -4.89 0.22 -7.37
CA ASN A 111 -4.84 1.48 -6.62
C ASN A 111 -3.75 2.44 -7.13
N ALA A 112 -2.53 1.95 -7.39
CA ALA A 112 -1.45 2.76 -7.95
C ALA A 112 -1.74 3.28 -9.37
N LEU A 113 -2.43 2.49 -10.20
CA LEU A 113 -2.87 2.91 -11.53
C LEU A 113 -3.98 3.96 -11.42
N HIS A 114 -4.94 3.77 -10.53
CA HIS A 114 -6.04 4.70 -10.30
C HIS A 114 -5.55 6.10 -9.90
N HIS A 115 -4.54 6.18 -9.04
CA HIS A 115 -3.88 7.43 -8.68
C HIS A 115 -2.85 7.93 -9.71
N GLY A 116 -2.61 7.19 -10.79
CA GLY A 116 -1.59 7.55 -11.77
C GLY A 116 -0.16 7.49 -11.24
N VAL A 117 0.08 6.71 -10.19
CA VAL A 117 1.42 6.49 -9.59
C VAL A 117 2.24 5.50 -10.40
N ALA A 118 1.58 4.57 -11.09
CA ALA A 118 2.19 3.63 -11.98
C ALA A 118 1.38 3.49 -13.28
N PRO A 119 2.03 3.22 -14.43
CA PRO A 119 1.34 3.09 -15.72
C PRO A 119 0.51 1.80 -15.82
N LEU A 120 0.84 0.80 -15.00
CA LEU A 120 0.17 -0.49 -14.91
C LEU A 120 0.29 -1.02 -13.48
N PRO A 121 -0.66 -1.82 -12.98
CA PRO A 121 -0.57 -2.43 -11.65
C PRO A 121 0.72 -3.24 -11.44
N TYR A 122 1.17 -3.93 -12.48
CA TYR A 122 2.40 -4.74 -12.45
C TYR A 122 3.70 -3.91 -12.37
N ALA A 123 3.65 -2.64 -12.74
CA ALA A 123 4.81 -1.75 -12.65
C ALA A 123 5.01 -1.17 -11.24
N TYR A 124 4.02 -1.35 -10.36
CA TYR A 124 4.10 -0.85 -8.99
C TYR A 124 4.66 -1.92 -8.04
N PRO A 125 5.83 -1.72 -7.44
CA PRO A 125 6.51 -2.76 -6.65
C PRO A 125 5.85 -3.03 -5.29
N HIS A 126 5.03 -2.10 -4.79
CA HIS A 126 4.41 -2.17 -3.47
C HIS A 126 2.96 -2.67 -3.52
N CYS A 127 2.69 -3.58 -4.45
CA CYS A 127 1.39 -4.21 -4.68
C CYS A 127 1.56 -5.70 -4.99
N SER A 128 0.59 -6.51 -4.60
CA SER A 128 0.60 -7.96 -4.84
C SER A 128 0.25 -8.37 -6.28
N ALA A 129 -0.05 -7.43 -7.18
CA ALA A 129 -0.37 -7.73 -8.58
C ALA A 129 0.72 -8.56 -9.28
N ASN A 130 1.98 -8.41 -8.86
CA ASN A 130 3.12 -9.12 -9.44
C ASN A 130 3.24 -10.59 -9.00
N ALA A 131 2.54 -11.00 -7.94
CA ALA A 131 2.57 -12.35 -7.41
C ALA A 131 1.48 -13.25 -8.00
N ILE A 132 0.48 -12.67 -8.70
CA ILE A 132 -0.68 -13.37 -9.25
C ILE A 132 -0.36 -13.82 -10.68
N PHE A 133 -0.64 -15.08 -11.02
CA PHE A 133 -0.31 -15.71 -12.30
C PHE A 133 1.14 -15.47 -12.73
N MET A 134 2.06 -15.49 -11.77
CA MET A 134 3.45 -15.08 -11.99
C MET A 134 4.14 -15.89 -13.08
N SER A 135 4.00 -17.21 -13.06
CA SER A 135 4.59 -18.11 -14.06
C SER A 135 3.98 -17.93 -15.45
N GLU A 136 2.66 -17.84 -15.52
CA GLU A 136 1.90 -17.71 -16.77
C GLU A 136 2.11 -16.34 -17.43
N MET A 137 2.42 -15.32 -16.63
CA MET A 137 2.78 -13.98 -17.12
C MET A 137 4.28 -13.84 -17.40
N GLY A 138 5.04 -14.92 -17.40
CA GLY A 138 6.46 -14.94 -17.73
C GLY A 138 7.36 -14.26 -16.69
N LYS A 139 6.92 -14.16 -15.45
CA LYS A 139 7.72 -13.59 -14.36
C LYS A 139 8.51 -14.68 -13.66
N ALA A 140 9.79 -14.44 -13.44
CA ALA A 140 10.65 -15.36 -12.71
C ALA A 140 10.38 -15.28 -11.19
N PRO A 141 10.35 -16.41 -10.46
CA PRO A 141 10.30 -16.40 -9.02
C PRO A 141 11.57 -15.75 -8.44
N CYS A 142 11.46 -15.23 -7.21
CA CYS A 142 12.62 -14.69 -6.51
C CYS A 142 13.65 -15.81 -6.22
N ASN A 143 14.81 -15.74 -6.84
CA ASN A 143 15.87 -16.75 -6.70
C ASN A 143 16.84 -16.46 -5.55
N LYS A 144 16.80 -15.23 -5.01
CA LYS A 144 17.70 -14.80 -3.94
C LYS A 144 16.95 -14.75 -2.61
N LEU A 145 16.88 -15.88 -1.96
CA LEU A 145 16.25 -16.04 -0.65
C LEU A 145 17.27 -15.78 0.46
N LEU A 146 16.82 -15.06 1.49
CA LEU A 146 17.56 -14.89 2.73
C LEU A 146 17.49 -16.18 3.55
N ASP A 147 18.59 -16.51 4.25
CA ASP A 147 18.58 -17.61 5.23
C ASP A 147 17.71 -17.23 6.44
N LYS A 148 16.86 -18.17 6.90
CA LYS A 148 15.90 -17.95 8.00
C LYS A 148 16.55 -17.41 9.30
N ARG A 149 17.81 -17.74 9.59
CA ARG A 149 18.54 -17.21 10.75
C ARG A 149 18.71 -15.69 10.73
N HIS A 150 18.59 -15.05 9.55
CA HIS A 150 18.70 -13.60 9.38
C HIS A 150 17.36 -12.88 9.41
N TYR A 151 16.22 -13.58 9.32
CA TYR A 151 14.89 -12.95 9.28
C TYR A 151 14.63 -12.02 10.46
N ARG A 152 15.09 -12.39 11.66
CA ARG A 152 14.90 -11.61 12.90
C ARG A 152 15.51 -10.21 12.86
N GLN A 153 16.46 -9.94 11.98
CA GLN A 153 17.01 -8.60 11.75
C GLN A 153 15.97 -7.65 11.15
N PHE A 154 15.06 -8.20 10.35
CA PHE A 154 14.05 -7.45 9.62
C PHE A 154 12.67 -7.44 10.30
N VAL A 155 12.32 -8.47 11.05
CA VAL A 155 10.97 -8.56 11.66
C VAL A 155 10.98 -8.41 13.19
N GLY A 156 12.16 -8.42 13.82
CA GLY A 156 12.32 -8.32 15.26
C GLY A 156 12.54 -9.68 15.94
N LYS A 157 13.18 -9.64 17.12
CA LYS A 157 13.67 -10.84 17.83
C LYS A 157 12.54 -11.76 18.31
N THR A 158 11.40 -11.21 18.65
CA THR A 158 10.23 -11.92 19.21
C THR A 158 9.14 -12.19 18.18
N ALA A 159 9.39 -11.89 16.90
CA ALA A 159 8.41 -12.12 15.86
C ALA A 159 8.17 -13.62 15.63
N GLU A 160 6.90 -13.98 15.56
CA GLU A 160 6.45 -15.34 15.22
C GLU A 160 5.87 -15.32 13.81
N TYR A 161 6.25 -16.31 13.01
CA TYR A 161 5.80 -16.48 11.63
C TYR A 161 5.85 -17.96 11.25
N PRO A 162 5.01 -18.42 10.31
CA PRO A 162 4.98 -19.83 9.91
C PRO A 162 6.20 -20.17 9.04
N ASP A 163 6.57 -21.46 9.04
CA ASP A 163 7.72 -21.95 8.28
C ASP A 163 7.64 -21.74 6.77
N ARG A 164 6.42 -21.61 6.24
CA ARG A 164 6.17 -21.33 4.81
C ARG A 164 6.61 -19.93 4.38
N TYR A 165 6.72 -18.97 5.31
CA TYR A 165 7.12 -17.61 4.95
C TYR A 165 8.57 -17.59 4.50
N LYS A 166 8.79 -17.09 3.29
CA LYS A 166 10.11 -16.92 2.67
C LYS A 166 10.40 -15.42 2.56
N MET A 167 11.66 -15.06 2.69
CA MET A 167 12.13 -13.68 2.65
C MET A 167 13.19 -13.53 1.57
N ASN A 168 13.15 -12.45 0.82
CA ASN A 168 14.18 -12.12 -0.16
C ASN A 168 15.43 -11.50 0.49
N GLU A 169 16.48 -11.28 -0.32
CA GLU A 169 17.75 -10.68 0.14
C GLU A 169 17.57 -9.27 0.75
N ASN A 170 16.52 -8.53 0.38
CA ASN A 170 16.20 -7.21 0.92
C ASN A 170 15.43 -7.26 2.25
N GLY A 171 15.21 -8.44 2.83
CA GLY A 171 14.52 -8.62 4.10
C GLY A 171 13.00 -8.44 4.02
N VAL A 172 12.40 -8.66 2.87
CA VAL A 172 10.95 -8.61 2.65
C VAL A 172 10.40 -10.02 2.48
N PHE A 173 9.33 -10.35 3.19
CA PHE A 173 8.60 -11.59 2.92
C PHE A 173 8.08 -11.61 1.49
N LEU A 174 8.17 -12.77 0.84
CA LEU A 174 7.62 -12.98 -0.49
C LEU A 174 6.10 -13.04 -0.41
N ARG A 175 5.41 -12.27 -1.26
CA ARG A 175 3.96 -12.19 -1.31
C ARG A 175 3.31 -13.55 -1.53
N GLU A 176 3.87 -14.34 -2.43
CA GLU A 176 3.43 -15.70 -2.74
C GLU A 176 3.62 -16.69 -1.58
N SER A 177 4.41 -16.36 -0.56
CA SER A 177 4.55 -17.16 0.65
C SER A 177 3.64 -16.72 1.80
N VAL A 178 3.12 -15.49 1.74
CA VAL A 178 2.27 -14.86 2.76
C VAL A 178 0.80 -14.91 2.36
N LEU A 179 0.50 -14.48 1.14
CA LEU A 179 -0.86 -14.33 0.63
C LEU A 179 -1.36 -15.65 0.02
N ASP A 180 -2.65 -15.85 0.02
CA ASP A 180 -3.29 -16.99 -0.65
C ASP A 180 -3.50 -16.70 -2.14
N ILE A 181 -2.37 -16.67 -2.88
CA ILE A 181 -2.36 -16.41 -4.30
C ILE A 181 -3.20 -17.43 -5.09
N PRO A 182 -3.15 -18.75 -4.80
CA PRO A 182 -4.01 -19.73 -5.48
C PRO A 182 -5.50 -19.41 -5.35
N GLN A 183 -5.98 -18.95 -4.20
CA GLN A 183 -7.37 -18.54 -4.02
C GLN A 183 -7.71 -17.34 -4.91
N VAL A 184 -6.82 -16.35 -5.00
CA VAL A 184 -7.02 -15.16 -5.85
C VAL A 184 -7.06 -15.55 -7.33
N GLU A 185 -6.13 -16.41 -7.78
CA GLU A 185 -6.08 -16.93 -9.15
C GLU A 185 -7.36 -17.68 -9.51
N SER A 186 -7.89 -18.49 -8.59
CA SER A 186 -9.15 -19.23 -8.79
C SER A 186 -10.35 -18.29 -9.03
N LEU A 187 -10.35 -17.09 -8.47
CA LEU A 187 -11.41 -16.09 -8.65
C LEU A 187 -11.33 -15.41 -10.02
N PHE A 188 -10.14 -15.19 -10.55
CA PHE A 188 -9.95 -14.65 -11.91
C PHE A 188 -10.02 -15.72 -12.99
N VAL A 189 -9.89 -16.99 -12.62
CA VAL A 189 -9.98 -18.21 -13.46
C VAL A 189 -8.81 -18.34 -14.46
N THR A 190 -8.43 -17.27 -15.15
CA THR A 190 -7.34 -17.31 -16.16
C THR A 190 -6.45 -16.05 -16.09
N PRO A 191 -5.17 -16.18 -16.49
CA PRO A 191 -4.27 -15.02 -16.62
C PRO A 191 -4.82 -13.96 -17.57
N ARG A 192 -5.52 -14.38 -18.64
CA ARG A 192 -6.15 -13.45 -19.59
C ARG A 192 -7.26 -12.63 -18.96
N ALA A 193 -8.13 -13.25 -18.17
CA ALA A 193 -9.18 -12.54 -17.43
C ALA A 193 -8.56 -11.60 -16.40
N PHE A 194 -7.56 -12.06 -15.63
CA PHE A 194 -6.82 -11.22 -14.71
C PHE A 194 -6.22 -10.00 -15.39
N ASN A 195 -5.50 -10.20 -16.50
CA ASN A 195 -4.90 -9.10 -17.24
C ASN A 195 -5.93 -8.10 -17.76
N TRP A 196 -7.11 -8.59 -18.20
CA TRP A 196 -8.21 -7.71 -18.63
C TRP A 196 -8.68 -6.82 -17.47
N TYR A 197 -8.87 -7.38 -16.27
CA TYR A 197 -9.24 -6.60 -15.08
C TYR A 197 -8.16 -5.57 -14.71
N MET A 198 -6.90 -5.89 -14.90
CA MET A 198 -5.78 -5.00 -14.53
C MET A 198 -5.54 -3.87 -15.54
N THR A 199 -5.83 -4.08 -16.83
CA THR A 199 -5.44 -3.15 -17.91
C THR A 199 -6.59 -2.30 -18.45
N ARG A 200 -7.84 -2.57 -18.08
CA ARG A 200 -8.98 -1.74 -18.53
C ARG A 200 -8.89 -0.32 -18.01
N LYS A 201 -9.35 0.65 -18.80
CA LYS A 201 -8.99 2.06 -18.67
C LYS A 201 -9.80 2.86 -17.66
N SER A 202 -11.02 2.48 -17.29
CA SER A 202 -11.84 3.35 -16.43
C SER A 202 -12.69 2.62 -15.41
N SER A 203 -12.96 3.30 -14.29
CA SER A 203 -13.99 2.95 -13.33
C SER A 203 -15.39 3.03 -13.96
N GLU A 204 -15.62 3.94 -14.92
CA GLU A 204 -16.89 4.15 -15.61
C GLU A 204 -17.34 2.91 -16.42
N GLU A 205 -16.41 2.23 -17.09
CA GLU A 205 -16.72 0.96 -17.78
C GLU A 205 -17.16 -0.12 -16.79
N TRP A 206 -16.55 -0.14 -15.62
CA TRP A 206 -16.91 -1.05 -14.54
C TRP A 206 -18.29 -0.74 -13.96
N GLU A 207 -18.60 0.53 -13.76
CA GLU A 207 -19.91 0.97 -13.31
C GLU A 207 -21.00 0.64 -14.33
N ALA A 208 -20.70 0.85 -15.61
CA ALA A 208 -21.62 0.52 -16.72
C ALA A 208 -21.88 -1.00 -16.83
N GLU A 209 -20.90 -1.85 -16.56
CA GLU A 209 -21.08 -3.30 -16.52
C GLU A 209 -21.90 -3.76 -15.29
N GLN A 210 -21.66 -3.16 -14.13
CA GLN A 210 -22.44 -3.46 -12.92
C GLN A 210 -23.90 -3.02 -13.03
N GLN A 211 -24.18 -1.91 -13.70
CA GLN A 211 -25.55 -1.48 -13.98
C GLN A 211 -26.31 -2.43 -14.91
N LYS A 212 -25.60 -3.23 -15.70
CA LYS A 212 -26.21 -4.26 -16.56
C LYS A 212 -26.55 -5.56 -15.83
N ASP A 213 -26.09 -5.74 -14.60
CA ASP A 213 -26.46 -6.93 -13.81
C ASP A 213 -27.89 -6.78 -13.31
N LYS A 214 -28.84 -7.27 -14.11
CA LYS A 214 -30.30 -7.13 -13.97
C LYS A 214 -30.90 -7.87 -12.76
N ASN A 215 -30.10 -8.43 -11.89
CA ASN A 215 -30.57 -9.29 -10.78
C ASN A 215 -30.81 -8.53 -9.45
N GLY A 216 -30.96 -7.21 -9.46
CA GLY A 216 -31.46 -6.46 -8.31
C GLY A 216 -30.53 -6.41 -7.10
N ARG A 217 -29.26 -6.79 -7.24
CA ARG A 217 -28.26 -6.62 -6.20
C ARG A 217 -27.72 -5.18 -6.26
N PRO A 218 -27.48 -4.52 -5.12
CA PRO A 218 -26.91 -3.19 -5.12
C PRO A 218 -25.60 -3.21 -5.91
N SER A 219 -25.49 -2.35 -6.90
CA SER A 219 -24.23 -2.14 -7.61
C SER A 219 -23.23 -1.57 -6.59
N ILE A 220 -22.08 -2.22 -6.46
CA ILE A 220 -21.02 -1.74 -5.59
C ILE A 220 -20.20 -0.79 -6.44
N ASN A 221 -20.40 0.49 -6.25
CA ASN A 221 -19.62 1.52 -6.90
C ASN A 221 -18.21 1.55 -6.30
N VAL A 222 -17.22 1.83 -7.12
CA VAL A 222 -15.86 2.16 -6.68
C VAL A 222 -15.91 3.31 -5.67
N THR A 223 -16.80 4.29 -5.86
CA THR A 223 -17.10 5.38 -4.91
C THR A 223 -17.48 4.87 -3.52
N CYS A 224 -18.26 3.80 -3.39
CA CYS A 224 -18.57 3.23 -2.05
C CYS A 224 -17.33 2.66 -1.34
N ILE A 225 -16.30 2.29 -2.08
CA ILE A 225 -15.03 1.82 -1.53
C ILE A 225 -14.15 3.01 -1.15
N GLU A 226 -14.26 4.12 -1.87
CA GLU A 226 -13.47 5.35 -1.67
C GLU A 226 -14.05 6.26 -0.58
N ASP A 227 -15.37 6.30 -0.40
CA ASP A 227 -16.06 7.22 0.51
C ASP A 227 -15.64 7.09 2.00
N GLY A 228 -14.98 6.00 2.37
CA GLY A 228 -14.50 5.76 3.73
C GLY A 228 -13.00 6.00 3.94
N VAL A 229 -12.26 6.36 2.89
CA VAL A 229 -10.79 6.48 2.96
C VAL A 229 -10.33 7.80 2.35
N LYS A 230 -9.61 8.60 3.13
CA LYS A 230 -8.94 9.79 2.61
C LYS A 230 -7.74 9.38 1.77
N THR A 231 -7.92 9.27 0.47
CA THR A 231 -6.87 8.91 -0.50
C THR A 231 -6.45 10.06 -1.39
N ASP A 232 -7.10 11.20 -1.29
CA ASP A 232 -6.86 12.42 -2.09
C ASP A 232 -5.53 13.11 -1.75
N THR A 233 -4.92 12.80 -0.61
CA THR A 233 -3.63 13.34 -0.16
C THR A 233 -2.42 12.48 -0.52
N THR A 234 -2.58 11.42 -1.32
CA THR A 234 -1.46 10.56 -1.77
C THR A 234 -0.82 11.06 -3.07
N ASP A 235 0.24 10.39 -3.50
CA ASP A 235 0.81 10.60 -4.84
C ASP A 235 -0.27 10.49 -5.93
N LYS A 236 -0.25 11.42 -6.87
CA LYS A 236 -1.18 11.42 -8.00
C LYS A 236 -0.48 11.86 -9.29
N LEU A 237 -0.90 11.27 -10.40
CA LEU A 237 -0.53 11.69 -11.75
C LEU A 237 0.99 11.72 -12.00
N LEU A 238 1.74 10.75 -11.48
CA LEU A 238 3.13 10.53 -11.90
C LEU A 238 3.19 9.98 -13.34
N PHE A 239 2.10 9.35 -13.77
CA PHE A 239 1.92 8.88 -15.14
C PHE A 239 0.59 9.38 -15.70
N TYR A 240 0.59 9.78 -16.98
CA TYR A 240 -0.62 10.05 -17.74
C TYR A 240 -1.33 8.74 -18.10
N GLU A 241 -2.62 8.78 -18.42
CA GLU A 241 -3.40 7.63 -18.89
C GLU A 241 -2.77 6.90 -20.08
N SER A 242 -2.00 7.61 -20.89
CA SER A 242 -1.21 7.04 -21.99
C SER A 242 -0.04 6.15 -21.53
N GLY A 243 0.22 6.05 -20.21
CA GLY A 243 1.39 5.38 -19.63
C GLY A 243 2.68 6.19 -19.71
N LYS A 244 2.65 7.42 -20.26
CA LYS A 244 3.82 8.29 -20.36
C LYS A 244 4.11 8.93 -18.99
N ALA A 245 5.38 8.87 -18.55
CA ALA A 245 5.81 9.48 -17.30
C ALA A 245 5.65 11.00 -17.30
N ASN A 246 5.16 11.53 -16.19
CA ASN A 246 5.14 12.98 -15.92
C ASN A 246 6.44 13.36 -15.21
N TYR A 247 7.49 13.60 -15.97
CA TYR A 247 8.82 13.95 -15.44
C TYR A 247 8.89 15.25 -14.63
N ARG A 248 7.81 16.03 -14.62
CA ARG A 248 7.72 17.28 -13.84
C ARG A 248 7.19 17.05 -12.42
N LYS A 249 6.77 15.84 -12.11
CA LYS A 249 6.17 15.53 -10.82
C LYS A 249 6.94 14.39 -10.14
N PRO A 250 7.80 14.71 -9.15
CA PRO A 250 8.47 13.69 -8.35
C PRO A 250 7.47 12.98 -7.43
N SER A 251 7.79 11.74 -7.06
CA SER A 251 6.99 10.99 -6.09
C SER A 251 7.21 11.49 -4.67
N ASP A 252 6.30 11.15 -3.74
CA ASP A 252 6.48 11.43 -2.31
C ASP A 252 7.76 10.81 -1.76
N ILE A 253 8.15 9.61 -2.24
CA ILE A 253 9.42 8.96 -1.87
C ILE A 253 10.62 9.81 -2.31
N ASP A 254 10.59 10.36 -3.54
CA ASP A 254 11.69 11.19 -4.04
C ASP A 254 11.83 12.45 -3.19
N ILE A 255 10.70 13.11 -2.86
CA ILE A 255 10.69 14.31 -2.03
C ILE A 255 11.13 13.99 -0.60
N CYS A 256 10.59 12.94 0.02
CA CYS A 256 11.01 12.53 1.35
C CYS A 256 12.50 12.18 1.39
N THR A 257 13.01 11.49 0.35
CA THR A 257 14.44 11.18 0.23
C THR A 257 15.29 12.44 0.12
N GLU A 258 14.85 13.42 -0.67
CA GLU A 258 15.54 14.71 -0.78
C GLU A 258 15.57 15.46 0.56
N ILE A 259 14.42 15.50 1.24
CA ILE A 259 14.32 16.12 2.56
C ILE A 259 15.23 15.41 3.56
N ASP A 260 15.13 14.09 3.66
CA ASP A 260 15.77 13.33 4.72
C ASP A 260 17.30 13.23 4.50
N ARG A 261 17.78 13.17 3.26
CA ARG A 261 19.22 13.04 2.94
C ARG A 261 19.96 14.35 2.73
N ASN A 262 19.33 15.34 2.11
CA ASN A 262 20.02 16.55 1.65
C ASN A 262 19.63 17.80 2.45
N ILE A 263 18.40 17.89 2.96
CA ILE A 263 17.92 19.09 3.65
C ILE A 263 18.09 18.95 5.17
N LEU A 264 17.61 17.89 5.80
CA LEU A 264 17.67 17.68 7.25
C LEU A 264 19.09 17.80 7.85
N PRO A 265 20.15 17.28 7.21
CA PRO A 265 21.51 17.43 7.72
C PRO A 265 21.93 18.89 7.91
N GLN A 266 21.44 19.83 7.07
CA GLN A 266 21.72 21.26 7.18
C GLN A 266 21.11 21.89 8.44
N TYR A 267 20.05 21.27 8.98
CA TYR A 267 19.39 21.66 10.23
C TYR A 267 19.89 20.88 11.44
N GLY A 268 20.80 19.92 11.24
CA GLY A 268 21.28 19.01 12.30
C GLY A 268 20.17 18.16 12.91
N LYS A 269 19.12 17.85 12.12
CA LYS A 269 17.96 17.06 12.57
C LYS A 269 17.92 15.71 11.86
N PRO A 270 17.65 14.61 12.56
CA PRO A 270 17.53 13.29 11.95
C PRO A 270 16.15 13.02 11.32
N SER A 271 15.17 13.91 11.53
CA SER A 271 13.80 13.68 11.06
C SER A 271 13.00 14.97 10.99
N VAL A 272 12.03 15.03 10.06
CA VAL A 272 11.05 16.12 9.92
C VAL A 272 10.20 16.33 11.17
N TYR A 273 10.01 15.30 11.98
CA TYR A 273 9.23 15.38 13.22
C TYR A 273 9.93 16.13 14.35
N LEU A 274 11.22 16.36 14.23
CA LEU A 274 12.02 17.15 15.18
C LEU A 274 12.27 18.58 14.74
N LEU A 275 11.78 18.97 13.57
CA LEU A 275 11.81 20.34 13.09
C LEU A 275 10.77 21.18 13.81
N SER A 276 11.14 22.42 14.13
CA SER A 276 10.21 23.46 14.55
C SER A 276 9.29 23.87 13.39
N ARG A 277 8.16 24.49 13.71
CA ARG A 277 7.25 25.03 12.69
C ARG A 277 7.93 26.02 11.74
N GLN A 278 8.83 26.87 12.27
CA GLN A 278 9.57 27.83 11.47
C GLN A 278 10.57 27.16 10.51
N GLU A 279 11.26 26.10 10.97
CA GLU A 279 12.16 25.33 10.10
C GLU A 279 11.39 24.63 8.99
N LYS A 280 10.27 23.99 9.30
CA LYS A 280 9.38 23.36 8.30
C LYS A 280 8.90 24.39 7.27
N GLN A 281 8.51 25.60 7.71
CA GLN A 281 8.06 26.64 6.81
C GLN A 281 9.17 27.12 5.84
N LYS A 282 10.41 27.27 6.32
CA LYS A 282 11.56 27.61 5.46
C LYS A 282 11.83 26.51 4.42
N ILE A 283 11.76 25.24 4.84
CA ILE A 283 11.93 24.12 3.93
C ILE A 283 10.78 24.09 2.91
N ALA A 284 9.55 24.30 3.34
CA ALA A 284 8.38 24.35 2.45
C ALA A 284 8.53 25.46 1.40
N GLU A 285 8.97 26.67 1.80
CA GLU A 285 9.24 27.76 0.85
C GLU A 285 10.32 27.39 -0.16
N TYR A 286 11.39 26.73 0.27
CA TYR A 286 12.44 26.27 -0.63
C TYR A 286 11.89 25.23 -1.63
N LEU A 287 11.19 24.20 -1.16
CA LEU A 287 10.60 23.16 -2.01
C LEU A 287 9.62 23.75 -3.03
N TYR A 288 8.82 24.73 -2.61
CA TYR A 288 7.87 25.41 -3.49
C TYR A 288 8.56 26.29 -4.54
N LYS A 289 9.48 27.17 -4.10
CA LYS A 289 10.12 28.17 -4.98
C LYS A 289 11.21 27.58 -5.88
N ALA A 290 12.04 26.67 -5.34
CA ALA A 290 13.19 26.14 -6.06
C ALA A 290 12.86 24.85 -6.85
N LEU A 291 11.98 23.98 -6.31
CA LEU A 291 11.64 22.71 -6.95
C LEU A 291 10.23 22.70 -7.57
N HIS A 292 9.47 23.80 -7.41
CA HIS A 292 8.12 23.97 -7.97
C HIS A 292 7.15 22.83 -7.60
N LEU A 293 7.26 22.32 -6.36
CA LEU A 293 6.42 21.24 -5.88
C LEU A 293 5.02 21.74 -5.48
N PRO A 294 3.96 20.92 -5.64
CA PRO A 294 2.64 21.24 -5.15
C PRO A 294 2.61 21.40 -3.62
N GLU A 295 1.80 22.36 -3.14
CA GLU A 295 1.71 22.67 -1.71
C GLU A 295 1.23 21.48 -0.89
N ASP A 296 0.18 20.77 -1.35
CA ASP A 296 -0.36 19.55 -0.71
C ASP A 296 0.71 18.47 -0.54
N GLN A 297 1.56 18.29 -1.55
CA GLN A 297 2.66 17.33 -1.51
C GLN A 297 3.76 17.73 -0.54
N ILE A 298 4.11 19.02 -0.50
CA ILE A 298 5.08 19.57 0.46
C ILE A 298 4.58 19.36 1.89
N MET A 299 3.31 19.72 2.16
CA MET A 299 2.72 19.65 3.49
C MET A 299 2.75 18.22 4.04
N ARG A 300 2.31 17.21 3.24
CA ARG A 300 2.34 15.82 3.71
C ARG A 300 3.75 15.25 3.87
N CYS A 301 4.72 15.64 3.01
CA CYS A 301 6.10 15.17 3.15
C CYS A 301 6.83 15.79 4.35
N LEU A 302 6.44 16.98 4.79
CA LEU A 302 6.95 17.67 5.99
C LEU A 302 6.12 17.34 7.24
N ALA A 303 5.02 16.61 7.13
CA ALA A 303 4.09 16.34 8.22
C ALA A 303 3.62 17.65 8.92
N MET A 304 3.03 18.57 8.13
CA MET A 304 2.59 19.91 8.56
C MET A 304 1.07 19.98 8.64
#